data_fb6c568951e65574e86d9b09030fbec1
#
_entry.id   fb6c568951e65574e86d9b09030fbec1
#
_cell.length_a   1.000
_cell.length_b   1.000
_cell.length_c   1.000
_cell.angle_alpha   90.00
_cell.angle_beta   90.00
_cell.angle_gamma   90.00
#
_symmetry.space_group_name_H-M   'P 1'
#
loop_
_entity.id
_entity.type
_entity.pdbx_description
1 polymer ?
#
loop_
_entity_poly.entity_id
_entity_poly.type
_entity_poly.pdbx_seq_one_letter_code
_entity_poly.pdbx_strand_id
1 'polypeptide(L)'
;LYNEKIKILISTPNISFFMIRIMLLFGFFNYGKKGILDKTHTRLFTFSTFKRLIIASNFNIIEKKGIPAPYPLAIGKNIISHILLKINSFLIIIFKSLFSYQIFFTIKPNTSLELLLRNAEKKAKN
;
A
#
# COMPACT_ATOMS: atom_id res chain seq x y z
N LEU A 1 2.23 0.21 29.78
CA LEU A 1 3.46 0.08 28.96
C LEU A 1 3.23 -0.37 27.53
N TYR A 2 2.01 -0.59 27.18
CA TYR A 2 1.64 -0.85 25.79
C TYR A 2 1.29 0.46 25.15
N ASN A 3 2.23 1.24 24.81
CA ASN A 3 1.81 2.31 24.63
C ASN A 3 1.98 3.13 23.59
N GLU A 4 2.12 3.90 23.11
CA GLU A 4 2.28 5.02 22.19
C GLU A 4 3.31 4.78 21.08
N LYS A 5 3.94 3.61 21.08
CA LYS A 5 5.07 3.30 20.18
C LYS A 5 4.83 2.19 19.17
N ILE A 6 3.67 1.52 19.20
CA ILE A 6 3.41 0.49 18.20
C ILE A 6 3.04 1.13 16.87
N LYS A 7 3.95 1.04 15.93
CA LYS A 7 3.73 1.39 14.53
C LYS A 7 3.68 0.12 13.71
N ILE A 8 2.64 -0.03 12.93
CA ILE A 8 2.47 -1.16 12.02
C ILE A 8 2.70 -0.66 10.60
N LEU A 9 3.55 -1.36 9.88
CA LEU A 9 3.83 -1.07 8.48
C LEU A 9 3.04 -2.04 7.62
N ILE A 10 2.22 -1.52 6.72
CA ILE A 10 1.42 -2.32 5.81
C ILE A 10 1.57 -1.83 4.38
N SER A 11 1.57 -2.75 3.45
CA SER A 11 1.64 -2.42 2.03
C SER A 11 0.73 -3.30 1.20
N THR A 12 0.29 -2.77 0.07
CA THR A 12 -0.53 -3.48 -0.91
C THR A 12 -0.25 -2.94 -2.31
N PRO A 13 -0.40 -3.75 -3.37
CA PRO A 13 -0.33 -3.24 -4.73
C PRO A 13 -1.40 -2.19 -5.01
N ASN A 14 -1.08 -1.23 -5.86
CA ASN A 14 -1.99 -0.16 -6.27
C ASN A 14 -2.64 -0.50 -7.61
N ILE A 15 -3.91 -0.91 -7.60
CA ILE A 15 -4.65 -1.21 -8.83
C ILE A 15 -4.84 0.03 -9.72
N SER A 16 -4.74 1.24 -9.16
CA SER A 16 -4.89 2.48 -9.92
C SER A 16 -3.60 2.98 -10.57
N PHE A 17 -2.52 2.18 -10.52
CA PHE A 17 -1.27 2.47 -11.21
C PHE A 17 -1.48 2.69 -12.71
N PHE A 18 -0.79 3.65 -13.30
CA PHE A 18 -1.07 4.12 -14.66
C PHE A 18 -1.03 3.01 -15.72
N MET A 19 -0.13 2.04 -15.60
CA MET A 19 -0.05 0.91 -16.54
C MET A 19 -1.32 0.06 -16.53
N ILE A 20 -1.90 -0.18 -15.35
CA ILE A 20 -3.17 -0.90 -15.22
C ILE A 20 -4.31 -0.11 -15.86
N ARG A 21 -4.32 1.21 -15.69
CA ARG A 21 -5.34 2.07 -16.33
C ARG A 21 -5.23 2.03 -17.85
N ILE A 22 -4.01 2.06 -18.39
CA ILE A 22 -3.80 1.93 -19.85
C ILE A 22 -4.27 0.55 -20.34
N MET A 23 -3.92 -0.52 -19.64
CA MET A 23 -4.40 -1.87 -19.99
C MET A 23 -5.93 -1.94 -20.02
N LEU A 24 -6.59 -1.40 -19.00
CA LEU A 24 -8.05 -1.35 -18.92
C LEU A 24 -8.66 -0.50 -20.03
N LEU A 25 -8.02 0.61 -20.41
CA LEU A 25 -8.48 1.45 -21.51
C LEU A 25 -8.55 0.68 -22.84
N PHE A 26 -7.62 -0.25 -23.05
CA PHE A 26 -7.62 -1.14 -24.22
C PHE A 26 -8.37 -2.45 -24.00
N GLY A 27 -9.11 -2.59 -22.90
CA GLY A 27 -9.90 -3.78 -22.59
C GLY A 27 -9.11 -4.98 -22.06
N PHE A 28 -7.87 -4.78 -21.61
CA PHE A 28 -7.04 -5.85 -21.06
C PHE A 28 -7.08 -5.84 -19.54
N PHE A 29 -7.33 -7.00 -18.95
CA PHE A 29 -7.24 -7.23 -17.50
C PHE A 29 -6.72 -8.64 -17.27
N ASN A 30 -5.42 -8.81 -17.42
CA ASN A 30 -4.78 -10.11 -17.38
C ASN A 30 -4.04 -10.33 -16.06
N TYR A 31 -4.44 -11.38 -15.33
CA TYR A 31 -3.71 -11.84 -14.17
C TYR A 31 -2.42 -12.55 -14.56
N GLY A 32 -1.34 -12.24 -13.87
CA GLY A 32 -0.03 -12.84 -14.06
C GLY A 32 0.47 -13.61 -12.84
N LYS A 33 1.71 -14.05 -12.93
CA LYS A 33 2.41 -14.72 -11.81
C LYS A 33 3.09 -13.74 -10.87
N LYS A 34 3.23 -12.48 -11.26
CA LYS A 34 3.92 -11.42 -10.51
C LYS A 34 3.25 -10.07 -10.76
N GLY A 35 3.53 -9.12 -9.89
CA GLY A 35 3.10 -7.74 -10.06
C GLY A 35 1.76 -7.42 -9.41
N ILE A 36 1.15 -6.33 -9.85
CA ILE A 36 -0.12 -5.84 -9.27
C ILE A 36 -1.25 -6.85 -9.47
N LEU A 37 -1.36 -7.41 -10.67
CA LEU A 37 -2.36 -8.44 -11.02
C LEU A 37 -1.81 -9.85 -10.82
N ASP A 38 -1.11 -10.08 -9.72
CA ASP A 38 -0.70 -11.41 -9.31
C ASP A 38 -1.93 -12.22 -8.89
N LYS A 39 -2.00 -13.48 -9.33
CA LYS A 39 -3.11 -14.39 -9.02
C LYS A 39 -3.30 -14.64 -7.52
N THR A 40 -2.27 -14.40 -6.72
CA THR A 40 -2.32 -14.56 -5.26
C THR A 40 -2.98 -13.38 -4.55
N HIS A 41 -3.13 -12.24 -5.22
CA HIS A 41 -3.80 -11.08 -4.67
C HIS A 41 -5.31 -11.26 -4.73
N THR A 42 -5.91 -11.65 -3.62
CA THR A 42 -7.36 -11.87 -3.52
C THR A 42 -8.18 -10.58 -3.48
N ARG A 43 -7.59 -9.47 -3.06
CA ARG A 43 -8.22 -8.14 -3.07
C ARG A 43 -7.27 -7.10 -3.63
N LEU A 44 -7.82 -6.23 -4.44
CA LEU A 44 -7.10 -5.13 -5.09
C LEU A 44 -7.56 -3.79 -4.49
N PHE A 45 -6.61 -2.91 -4.23
CA PHE A 45 -6.86 -1.63 -3.57
C PHE A 45 -6.33 -0.44 -4.37
N THR A 46 -7.03 0.67 -4.23
CA THR A 46 -6.52 2.01 -4.48
C THR A 46 -6.12 2.66 -3.15
N PHE A 47 -5.46 3.81 -3.17
CA PHE A 47 -5.18 4.57 -1.94
C PHE A 47 -6.46 4.88 -1.15
N SER A 48 -7.53 5.25 -1.85
CA SER A 48 -8.81 5.58 -1.22
C SER A 48 -9.48 4.37 -0.56
N THR A 49 -9.56 3.25 -1.26
CA THR A 49 -10.21 2.04 -0.73
C THR A 49 -9.40 1.40 0.38
N PHE A 50 -8.08 1.42 0.28
CA PHE A 50 -7.20 0.92 1.34
C PHE A 50 -7.28 1.79 2.60
N LYS A 51 -7.28 3.12 2.44
CA LYS A 51 -7.53 4.05 3.55
C LYS A 51 -8.84 3.76 4.26
N ARG A 52 -9.93 3.58 3.50
CA ARG A 52 -11.24 3.28 4.10
C ARG A 52 -11.24 1.98 4.90
N LEU A 53 -10.60 0.94 4.38
CA LEU A 53 -10.45 -0.33 5.10
C LEU A 53 -9.74 -0.15 6.44
N ILE A 54 -8.62 0.58 6.45
CA ILE A 54 -7.82 0.79 7.66
C ILE A 54 -8.61 1.56 8.71
N ILE A 55 -9.30 2.63 8.32
CA ILE A 55 -10.12 3.42 9.23
C ILE A 55 -11.30 2.59 9.77
N ALA A 56 -11.96 1.81 8.91
CA ALA A 56 -13.05 0.93 9.32
C ALA A 56 -12.58 -0.20 10.27
N SER A 57 -11.30 -0.54 10.24
CA SER A 57 -10.68 -1.52 11.15
C SER A 57 -10.17 -0.90 12.45
N ASN A 58 -10.56 0.34 12.77
CA ASN A 58 -10.15 1.08 13.96
C ASN A 58 -8.64 1.35 14.08
N PHE A 59 -8.00 1.62 12.96
CA PHE A 59 -6.61 2.08 12.93
C PHE A 59 -6.53 3.53 12.46
N ASN A 60 -5.57 4.25 13.00
CA ASN A 60 -5.21 5.60 12.54
C ASN A 60 -4.02 5.53 11.59
N ILE A 61 -4.08 6.29 10.52
CA ILE A 61 -2.99 6.38 9.55
C ILE A 61 -2.04 7.50 9.98
N ILE A 62 -0.77 7.15 10.20
CA ILE A 62 0.29 8.11 10.54
C ILE A 62 0.91 8.67 9.27
N GLU A 63 1.21 7.80 8.31
CA GLU A 63 1.92 8.17 7.10
C GLU A 63 1.41 7.36 5.90
N LYS A 64 1.40 8.00 4.74
CA LYS A 64 1.04 7.40 3.45
C LYS A 64 2.16 7.62 2.46
N LYS A 65 2.71 6.55 1.92
CA LYS A 65 3.73 6.58 0.89
C LYS A 65 3.30 5.82 -0.35
N GLY A 66 3.75 6.32 -1.50
CA GLY A 66 3.74 5.58 -2.75
C GLY A 66 5.13 5.01 -3.03
N ILE A 67 5.19 3.77 -3.45
CA ILE A 67 6.43 3.11 -3.82
C ILE A 67 6.48 3.00 -5.34
N PRO A 68 7.59 3.39 -6.00
CA PRO A 68 7.73 3.32 -7.44
C PRO A 68 7.77 1.87 -7.95
N ALA A 69 7.49 1.68 -9.22
CA ALA A 69 7.62 0.39 -9.86
C ALA A 69 9.09 -0.08 -9.86
N PRO A 70 9.32 -1.40 -9.71
CA PRO A 70 10.67 -1.95 -9.63
C PRO A 70 11.30 -2.09 -11.03
N TYR A 71 11.54 -0.99 -11.73
CA TYR A 71 12.11 -0.99 -13.07
C TYR A 71 13.41 -1.78 -13.20
N PRO A 72 14.36 -1.71 -12.24
CA PRO A 72 15.57 -2.53 -12.32
C PRO A 72 15.33 -4.03 -12.31
N LEU A 73 14.24 -4.49 -11.67
CA LEU A 73 13.85 -5.90 -11.68
C LEU A 73 13.13 -6.30 -12.96
N ALA A 74 12.43 -5.35 -13.60
CA ALA A 74 11.63 -5.63 -14.79
C ALA A 74 12.46 -5.61 -16.08
N ILE A 75 13.38 -4.66 -16.22
CA ILE A 75 14.13 -4.42 -17.45
C ILE A 75 15.67 -4.49 -17.27
N GLY A 76 16.13 -4.96 -16.10
CA GLY A 76 17.56 -5.10 -15.77
C GLY A 76 18.16 -3.85 -15.13
N LYS A 77 19.32 -4.04 -14.51
CA LYS A 77 20.08 -2.96 -13.86
C LYS A 77 20.89 -2.19 -14.90
N ASN A 78 20.27 -1.24 -15.58
CA ASN A 78 20.92 -0.39 -16.56
C ASN A 78 20.58 1.09 -16.30
N ILE A 79 21.20 2.00 -17.09
CA ILE A 79 20.97 3.44 -16.93
C ILE A 79 19.51 3.80 -17.18
N ILE A 80 18.84 3.15 -18.12
CA ILE A 80 17.44 3.40 -18.47
C ILE A 80 16.52 3.09 -17.30
N SER A 81 16.72 1.95 -16.62
CA SER A 81 15.92 1.55 -15.47
C SER A 81 16.08 2.52 -14.30
N HIS A 82 17.29 3.03 -14.07
CA HIS A 82 17.54 4.03 -13.02
C HIS A 82 16.91 5.39 -13.35
N ILE A 83 16.93 5.81 -14.60
CA ILE A 83 16.27 7.04 -15.07
C ILE A 83 14.76 6.90 -14.91
N LEU A 84 14.17 5.79 -15.34
CA LEU A 84 12.73 5.52 -15.19
C LEU A 84 12.30 5.51 -13.72
N LEU A 85 13.12 4.91 -12.86
CA LEU A 85 12.87 4.89 -11.42
C LEU A 85 12.86 6.32 -10.83
N LYS A 86 13.80 7.16 -11.20
CA LYS A 86 13.86 8.56 -10.76
C LYS A 86 12.67 9.37 -11.27
N ILE A 87 12.30 9.21 -12.53
CA ILE A 87 11.15 9.89 -13.13
C ILE A 87 9.87 9.45 -12.42
N ASN A 88 9.68 8.15 -12.22
CA ASN A 88 8.52 7.63 -11.52
C ASN A 88 8.45 8.13 -10.08
N SER A 89 9.55 8.15 -9.36
CA SER A 89 9.62 8.68 -7.99
C SER A 89 9.24 10.15 -7.92
N PHE A 90 9.65 10.95 -8.88
CA PHE A 90 9.26 12.36 -9.00
C PHE A 90 7.76 12.49 -9.31
N LEU A 91 7.22 11.70 -10.23
CA LEU A 91 5.81 11.71 -10.58
C LEU A 91 4.90 11.28 -9.43
N ILE A 92 5.37 10.41 -8.53
CA ILE A 92 4.66 10.04 -7.30
C ILE A 92 4.45 11.25 -6.39
N ILE A 93 5.37 12.19 -6.35
CA ILE A 93 5.23 13.43 -5.57
C ILE A 93 4.05 14.26 -6.10
N ILE A 94 3.85 14.29 -7.42
CA ILE A 94 2.79 15.06 -8.07
C ILE A 94 1.44 14.33 -8.01
N PHE A 95 1.41 13.07 -8.44
CA PHE A 95 0.19 12.23 -8.50
C PHE A 95 0.43 10.84 -7.90
N LYS A 96 0.42 10.77 -6.58
CA LYS A 96 0.68 9.55 -5.83
C LYS A 96 -0.20 8.37 -6.26
N SER A 97 -1.49 8.58 -6.41
CA SER A 97 -2.45 7.52 -6.77
C SER A 97 -2.19 6.94 -8.15
N LEU A 98 -1.72 7.75 -9.11
CA LEU A 98 -1.52 7.34 -10.49
C LEU A 98 -0.17 6.65 -10.73
N PHE A 99 0.88 7.14 -10.07
CA PHE A 99 2.25 6.73 -10.35
C PHE A 99 2.85 5.78 -9.31
N SER A 100 2.18 5.54 -8.18
CA SER A 100 2.63 4.54 -7.23
C SER A 100 2.28 3.14 -7.71
N TYR A 101 3.29 2.28 -7.75
CA TYR A 101 3.13 0.85 -8.03
C TYR A 101 2.57 0.13 -6.81
N GLN A 102 3.03 0.51 -5.63
CA GLN A 102 2.63 -0.06 -4.36
C GLN A 102 2.24 1.04 -3.37
N ILE A 103 1.22 0.75 -2.56
CA ILE A 103 0.75 1.60 -1.47
C ILE A 103 1.45 1.14 -0.19
N PHE A 104 1.98 2.09 0.57
CA PHE A 104 2.64 1.83 1.83
C PHE A 104 2.08 2.77 2.90
N PHE A 105 1.51 2.21 3.97
CA PHE A 105 1.00 2.98 5.09
C PHE A 105 1.68 2.60 6.39
N THR A 106 1.97 3.61 7.19
CA THR A 106 2.29 3.45 8.60
C THR A 106 1.04 3.75 9.40
N ILE A 107 0.60 2.79 10.19
CA ILE A 107 -0.63 2.87 10.97
C ILE A 107 -0.36 2.61 12.45
N LYS A 108 -1.28 3.04 13.30
CA LYS A 108 -1.31 2.71 14.73
C LYS A 108 -2.74 2.34 15.14
N PRO A 109 -2.90 1.48 16.17
CA PRO A 109 -4.22 1.21 16.73
C PRO A 109 -4.87 2.50 17.22
N ASN A 110 -6.19 2.61 17.05
CA ASN A 110 -6.94 3.72 17.63
C ASN A 110 -7.01 3.55 19.16
N THR A 111 -7.03 4.66 19.90
CA THR A 111 -7.12 4.69 21.36
C THR A 111 -8.29 3.86 21.91
N SER A 112 -9.41 3.84 21.20
CA SER A 112 -10.57 3.00 21.55
C SER A 112 -10.26 1.51 21.49
N LEU A 113 -9.50 1.07 20.53
CA LEU A 113 -9.05 -0.33 20.39
C LEU A 113 -8.03 -0.69 21.48
N GLU A 114 -7.13 0.23 21.81
CA GLU A 114 -6.17 0.05 22.91
C GLU A 114 -6.87 -0.13 24.26
N LEU A 115 -7.92 0.64 24.51
CA LEU A 115 -8.74 0.50 25.71
C LEU A 115 -9.46 -0.86 25.78
N LEU A 116 -10.01 -1.31 24.66
CA LEU A 116 -10.67 -2.61 24.57
C LEU A 116 -9.67 -3.76 24.77
N LEU A 117 -8.50 -3.67 24.18
CA LEU A 117 -7.42 -4.66 24.36
C LEU A 117 -6.94 -4.71 25.81
N ARG A 118 -6.71 -3.57 26.44
CA ARG A 118 -6.35 -3.48 27.88
C ARG A 118 -7.40 -4.12 28.76
N ASN A 119 -8.67 -3.86 28.47
CA ASN A 119 -9.79 -4.43 29.25
C ASN A 119 -9.90 -5.95 29.07
N ALA A 120 -9.66 -6.44 27.85
CA ALA A 120 -9.63 -7.87 27.56
C ALA A 120 -8.47 -8.58 28.28
N GLU A 121 -7.28 -7.98 28.27
CA GLU A 121 -6.10 -8.52 28.99
C GLU A 121 -6.31 -8.57 30.51
N LYS A 122 -6.93 -7.53 31.09
CA LYS A 122 -7.26 -7.53 32.51
C LYS A 122 -8.25 -8.63 32.89
N LYS A 123 -9.24 -8.90 32.01
CA LYS A 123 -10.19 -9.98 32.23
C LYS A 123 -9.56 -11.37 32.08
N ALA A 124 -8.57 -11.53 31.24
CA ALA A 124 -7.88 -12.80 31.05
C ALA A 124 -6.89 -13.15 32.18
N LYS A 125 -6.49 -12.16 32.98
CA LYS A 125 -5.55 -12.31 34.12
C LYS A 125 -6.26 -12.53 35.49
N ASN A 126 -7.58 -12.33 35.52
CA ASN A 126 -8.40 -12.59 36.68
C ASN A 126 -9.19 -13.92 36.52
#